data_a951c893d6c1d85a1ff3a773bf0bc3d9
#
_entry.id   a951c893d6c1d85a1ff3a773bf0bc3d9
#
_cell.length_a   1.000
_cell.length_b   1.000
_cell.length_c   1.000
_cell.angle_alpha   90.00
_cell.angle_beta   90.00
_cell.angle_gamma   90.00
#
_symmetry.space_group_name_H-M   'P 1'
#
loop_
_entity.id
_entity.type
_entity.pdbx_description
1 polymer ?
#
loop_
_entity_poly.entity_id
_entity_poly.type
_entity_poly.pdbx_seq_one_letter_code
_entity_poly.pdbx_strand_id
1 'polypeptide(L)'
;LGRRDVGTDVIAKVFQSTVSKETRKLNLPWLPALLLTIFIFGGHLASVMSIQNPLHTLFAMMPAPMLIGFAVLVSGFHVRRIISKESLVLNSGVVFLLLSGSISLMDLGRSGAGAPANGDFKVMTFNVHFGSRKTPDLLNLIRSENPDVVLLQENFGDQDSPANFLQSNLPGWHLVRFKGAATLTKYPILSSEGISLNDQRFHGLLVTVLQTPKEELKVINAHWSAPQSALGWNPIKSASVVKIHELTTTLRTIKSSDLPTLLAGDLNTPPTHHAIRRLSADLESSFEVKGVGPGWSFPSGMPMVRIDHIFLSAKLKTTQCRLGPKLGSDHLPLISEIRFVRD
;
A
#
# COMPACT_ATOMS: atom_id res chain seq x y z
N LEU A 1 28.89 -71.58 41.01
CA LEU A 1 29.85 -70.50 41.21
C LEU A 1 29.66 -69.46 40.13
N GLY A 2 28.72 -68.49 40.35
CA GLY A 2 28.45 -67.41 39.45
C GLY A 2 29.21 -66.17 39.88
N ARG A 3 30.14 -65.71 39.07
CA ARG A 3 30.73 -64.38 39.19
C ARG A 3 29.73 -63.39 38.59
N ARG A 4 29.08 -62.56 39.42
CA ARG A 4 28.35 -61.37 38.96
C ARG A 4 29.40 -60.33 38.58
N ASP A 5 29.33 -59.89 37.37
CA ASP A 5 30.15 -58.83 36.80
C ASP A 5 29.64 -57.45 37.29
N VAL A 6 30.30 -57.01 38.44
CA VAL A 6 29.92 -55.77 39.11
C VAL A 6 30.36 -54.49 38.33
N GLY A 7 31.24 -54.71 37.33
CA GLY A 7 31.81 -53.58 36.57
C GLY A 7 30.89 -52.97 35.50
N THR A 8 30.03 -53.76 34.89
CA THR A 8 29.14 -53.29 33.81
C THR A 8 27.95 -52.48 34.31
N ASP A 9 27.42 -52.77 35.51
CA ASP A 9 26.31 -52.03 36.12
C ASP A 9 26.70 -50.63 36.59
N VAL A 10 27.96 -50.43 37.03
CA VAL A 10 28.44 -49.12 37.45
C VAL A 10 28.67 -48.18 36.25
N ILE A 11 29.20 -48.71 35.15
CA ILE A 11 29.43 -47.94 33.91
C ILE A 11 28.09 -47.57 33.29
N ALA A 12 27.11 -48.47 33.24
CA ALA A 12 25.77 -48.19 32.73
C ALA A 12 25.05 -47.11 33.56
N LYS A 13 25.14 -47.13 34.89
CA LYS A 13 24.56 -46.09 35.76
C LYS A 13 25.25 -44.75 35.65
N VAL A 14 26.57 -44.70 35.49
CA VAL A 14 27.31 -43.46 35.27
C VAL A 14 26.96 -42.89 33.89
N PHE A 15 26.91 -43.72 32.86
CA PHE A 15 26.50 -43.26 31.51
C PHE A 15 25.04 -42.76 31.47
N GLN A 16 24.09 -43.45 32.11
CA GLN A 16 22.71 -43.00 32.25
C GLN A 16 22.59 -41.69 33.06
N SER A 17 23.37 -41.53 34.13
CA SER A 17 23.37 -40.30 34.92
C SER A 17 24.03 -39.13 34.21
N THR A 18 25.02 -39.36 33.35
CA THR A 18 25.67 -38.32 32.57
C THR A 18 24.83 -37.93 31.37
N VAL A 19 24.22 -38.90 30.67
CA VAL A 19 23.31 -38.61 29.54
C VAL A 19 22.00 -37.95 30.01
N SER A 20 21.51 -38.29 31.22
CA SER A 20 20.30 -37.64 31.78
C SER A 20 20.55 -36.20 32.29
N LYS A 21 21.81 -35.84 32.58
CA LYS A 21 22.17 -34.47 32.98
C LYS A 21 22.41 -33.51 31.79
N GLU A 22 22.72 -34.02 30.61
CA GLU A 22 22.99 -33.19 29.42
C GLU A 22 21.75 -32.90 28.56
N THR A 23 20.65 -33.63 28.72
CA THR A 23 19.39 -33.25 28.13
C THR A 23 18.61 -32.27 29.01
N ARG A 24 19.26 -31.25 29.59
CA ARG A 24 18.54 -30.02 29.86
C ARG A 24 18.05 -29.53 28.50
N LYS A 25 16.79 -29.83 28.15
CA LYS A 25 16.08 -29.12 27.11
C LYS A 25 16.40 -27.65 27.36
N LEU A 26 17.19 -27.06 26.50
CA LEU A 26 17.38 -25.60 26.46
C LEU A 26 15.95 -25.02 26.26
N ASN A 27 15.28 -24.82 27.39
CA ASN A 27 13.98 -24.19 27.39
C ASN A 27 14.26 -22.70 27.16
N LEU A 28 14.46 -22.35 25.88
CA LEU A 28 14.69 -20.99 25.42
C LEU A 28 13.32 -20.35 25.08
N PRO A 29 12.53 -19.93 26.10
CA PRO A 29 11.19 -19.40 25.88
C PRO A 29 11.20 -18.09 25.06
N TRP A 30 12.35 -17.46 24.92
CA TRP A 30 12.58 -16.26 24.12
C TRP A 30 12.92 -16.57 22.65
N LEU A 31 13.29 -17.82 22.30
CA LEU A 31 13.72 -18.18 20.94
C LEU A 31 12.62 -17.93 19.88
N PRO A 32 11.34 -18.29 20.10
CA PRO A 32 10.29 -17.95 19.14
C PRO A 32 10.13 -16.45 18.93
N ALA A 33 10.24 -15.65 19.99
CA ALA A 33 10.14 -14.20 19.89
C ALA A 33 11.34 -13.60 19.18
N LEU A 34 12.56 -14.11 19.43
CA LEU A 34 13.75 -13.69 18.71
C LEU A 34 13.66 -14.03 17.22
N LEU A 35 13.28 -15.27 16.88
CA LEU A 35 13.13 -15.70 15.50
C LEU A 35 12.09 -14.85 14.76
N LEU A 36 10.99 -14.53 15.41
CA LEU A 36 9.96 -13.68 14.87
C LEU A 36 10.43 -12.23 14.71
N THR A 37 11.20 -11.70 15.68
CA THR A 37 11.81 -10.37 15.57
C THR A 37 12.80 -10.32 14.40
N ILE A 38 13.66 -11.32 14.26
CA ILE A 38 14.59 -11.45 13.13
C ILE A 38 13.83 -11.56 11.82
N PHE A 39 12.73 -12.30 11.78
CA PHE A 39 11.89 -12.45 10.59
C PHE A 39 11.24 -11.12 10.19
N ILE A 40 10.63 -10.40 11.14
CA ILE A 40 10.00 -9.08 10.90
C ILE A 40 11.07 -8.06 10.49
N PHE A 41 12.18 -7.97 11.24
CA PHE A 41 13.26 -7.02 10.96
C PHE A 41 13.99 -7.35 9.66
N GLY A 42 14.23 -8.61 9.38
CA GLY A 42 14.83 -9.08 8.12
C GLY A 42 13.91 -8.77 6.92
N GLY A 43 12.62 -8.95 7.07
CA GLY A 43 11.64 -8.57 6.05
C GLY A 43 11.59 -7.07 5.81
N HIS A 44 11.65 -6.27 6.88
CA HIS A 44 11.71 -4.81 6.78
C HIS A 44 13.02 -4.35 6.13
N LEU A 45 14.17 -4.90 6.54
CA LEU A 45 15.47 -4.60 5.93
C LEU A 45 15.48 -4.97 4.43
N ALA A 46 14.95 -6.14 4.08
CA ALA A 46 14.79 -6.55 2.69
C ALA A 46 13.90 -5.58 1.90
N SER A 47 12.86 -5.01 2.54
CA SER A 47 11.99 -4.01 1.93
C SER A 47 12.73 -2.71 1.63
N VAL A 48 13.58 -2.27 2.55
CA VAL A 48 14.42 -1.06 2.38
C VAL A 48 15.51 -1.25 1.33
N MET A 49 16.08 -2.45 1.25
CA MET A 49 17.19 -2.78 0.33
C MET A 49 16.76 -3.13 -1.09
N SER A 50 15.49 -2.97 -1.45
CA SER A 50 14.96 -3.25 -2.80
C SER A 50 15.24 -4.68 -3.29
N ILE A 51 15.38 -5.64 -2.40
CA ILE A 51 15.60 -7.04 -2.76
C ILE A 51 14.29 -7.61 -3.33
N GLN A 52 14.31 -8.07 -4.57
CA GLN A 52 13.18 -8.72 -5.25
C GLN A 52 12.94 -10.14 -4.69
N ASN A 53 12.69 -10.25 -3.39
CA ASN A 53 12.43 -11.51 -2.72
C ASN A 53 10.93 -11.63 -2.45
N PRO A 54 10.31 -12.81 -2.66
CA PRO A 54 8.91 -13.05 -2.31
C PRO A 54 8.53 -12.65 -0.89
N LEU A 55 9.41 -12.87 0.08
CA LEU A 55 9.20 -12.43 1.47
C LEU A 55 9.10 -10.92 1.61
N HIS A 56 9.83 -10.16 0.78
CA HIS A 56 9.73 -8.70 0.72
C HIS A 56 8.31 -8.23 0.44
N THR A 57 7.64 -8.81 -0.56
CA THR A 57 6.25 -8.47 -0.92
C THR A 57 5.30 -8.71 0.27
N LEU A 58 5.47 -9.84 0.98
CA LEU A 58 4.67 -10.15 2.16
C LEU A 58 4.82 -9.08 3.25
N PHE A 59 6.05 -8.72 3.61
CA PHE A 59 6.31 -7.75 4.68
C PHE A 59 5.97 -6.32 4.28
N ALA A 60 6.24 -5.94 3.03
CA ALA A 60 5.88 -4.62 2.52
C ALA A 60 4.37 -4.38 2.47
N MET A 61 3.58 -5.45 2.36
CA MET A 61 2.11 -5.40 2.36
C MET A 61 1.49 -5.43 3.75
N MET A 62 2.25 -5.74 4.82
CA MET A 62 1.70 -5.76 6.18
C MET A 62 1.42 -4.34 6.69
N PRO A 63 0.20 -4.05 7.13
CA PRO A 63 -0.12 -2.75 7.73
C PRO A 63 0.72 -2.47 8.98
N ALA A 64 1.29 -1.27 9.07
CA ALA A 64 2.11 -0.86 10.22
C ALA A 64 1.44 -1.08 11.59
N PRO A 65 0.13 -0.79 11.78
CA PRO A 65 -0.57 -1.09 13.04
C PRO A 65 -0.59 -2.57 13.42
N MET A 66 -0.64 -3.48 12.45
CA MET A 66 -0.57 -4.93 12.74
C MET A 66 0.81 -5.31 13.26
N LEU A 67 1.88 -4.75 12.71
CA LEU A 67 3.25 -4.98 13.19
C LEU A 67 3.44 -4.44 14.60
N ILE A 68 2.89 -3.27 14.91
CA ILE A 68 2.89 -2.67 16.26
C ILE A 68 2.09 -3.55 17.23
N GLY A 69 0.87 -3.93 16.88
CA GLY A 69 0.02 -4.80 17.71
C GLY A 69 0.69 -6.13 18.01
N PHE A 70 1.35 -6.73 17.03
CA PHE A 70 2.11 -7.96 17.17
C PHE A 70 3.33 -7.78 18.10
N ALA A 71 4.08 -6.70 17.97
CA ALA A 71 5.20 -6.35 18.83
C ALA A 71 4.75 -6.20 20.30
N VAL A 72 3.63 -5.54 20.53
CA VAL A 72 3.04 -5.35 21.88
C VAL A 72 2.61 -6.69 22.47
N LEU A 73 1.95 -7.56 21.70
CA LEU A 73 1.52 -8.89 22.14
C LEU A 73 2.71 -9.78 22.53
N VAL A 74 3.75 -9.83 21.68
CA VAL A 74 4.98 -10.59 21.94
C VAL A 74 5.67 -10.09 23.21
N SER A 75 5.73 -8.78 23.39
CA SER A 75 6.33 -8.14 24.57
C SER A 75 5.52 -8.42 25.83
N GLY A 76 4.20 -8.32 25.78
CA GLY A 76 3.31 -8.62 26.91
C GLY A 76 3.36 -10.08 27.38
N PHE A 77 3.54 -11.02 26.42
CA PHE A 77 3.71 -12.44 26.75
C PHE A 77 5.05 -12.72 27.43
N HIS A 78 6.09 -11.98 27.07
CA HIS A 78 7.43 -12.11 27.68
C HIS A 78 7.49 -11.52 29.09
N VAL A 79 6.91 -10.34 29.31
CA VAL A 79 6.89 -9.67 30.63
C VAL A 79 6.19 -10.53 31.69
N ARG A 80 5.18 -11.31 31.33
CA ARG A 80 4.50 -12.22 32.26
C ARG A 80 5.31 -13.44 32.71
N ARG A 81 6.35 -13.83 31.95
CA ARG A 81 7.08 -15.10 32.16
C ARG A 81 8.46 -14.97 32.74
N ILE A 82 9.13 -13.80 32.65
CA ILE A 82 10.56 -13.66 32.97
C ILE A 82 10.81 -12.31 33.68
N ILE A 83 10.87 -12.37 35.02
CA ILE A 83 11.24 -11.21 35.86
C ILE A 83 12.77 -11.25 36.11
N SER A 84 13.60 -11.15 35.08
CA SER A 84 15.01 -10.80 35.25
C SER A 84 15.28 -9.42 34.68
N LYS A 85 16.14 -8.61 35.32
CA LYS A 85 16.50 -7.28 34.87
C LYS A 85 17.09 -7.28 33.45
N GLU A 86 17.86 -8.31 33.10
CA GLU A 86 18.48 -8.50 31.78
C GLU A 86 17.45 -8.75 30.68
N SER A 87 16.44 -9.55 30.97
CA SER A 87 15.31 -9.79 30.05
C SER A 87 14.46 -8.53 29.83
N LEU A 88 14.30 -7.68 30.85
CA LEU A 88 13.56 -6.43 30.72
C LEU A 88 14.28 -5.45 29.78
N VAL A 89 15.60 -5.33 29.90
CA VAL A 89 16.43 -4.45 29.03
C VAL A 89 16.37 -4.94 27.58
N LEU A 90 16.55 -6.25 27.35
CA LEU A 90 16.50 -6.84 26.01
C LEU A 90 15.12 -6.64 25.36
N ASN A 91 14.03 -6.91 26.10
CA ASN A 91 12.67 -6.74 25.62
C ASN A 91 12.34 -5.27 25.34
N SER A 92 12.79 -4.34 26.18
CA SER A 92 12.61 -2.91 25.94
C SER A 92 13.32 -2.46 24.67
N GLY A 93 14.52 -2.97 24.41
CA GLY A 93 15.27 -2.73 23.16
C GLY A 93 14.54 -3.27 21.93
N VAL A 94 14.02 -4.48 22.00
CA VAL A 94 13.23 -5.09 20.92
C VAL A 94 11.95 -4.30 20.64
N VAL A 95 11.21 -3.92 21.69
CA VAL A 95 10.00 -3.06 21.56
C VAL A 95 10.34 -1.72 20.92
N PHE A 96 11.42 -1.08 21.37
CA PHE A 96 11.88 0.19 20.81
C PHE A 96 12.25 0.07 19.33
N LEU A 97 12.97 -0.99 18.93
CA LEU A 97 13.31 -1.23 17.52
C LEU A 97 12.08 -1.51 16.67
N LEU A 98 11.12 -2.30 17.17
CA LEU A 98 9.88 -2.58 16.47
C LEU A 98 9.00 -1.33 16.32
N LEU A 99 8.89 -0.52 17.37
CA LEU A 99 8.15 0.76 17.32
C LEU A 99 8.84 1.75 16.37
N SER A 100 10.17 1.89 16.45
CA SER A 100 10.93 2.77 15.56
C SER A 100 10.81 2.34 14.10
N GLY A 101 10.92 1.04 13.82
CA GLY A 101 10.72 0.47 12.50
C GLY A 101 9.29 0.69 11.99
N SER A 102 8.30 0.50 12.86
CA SER A 102 6.89 0.70 12.51
C SER A 102 6.56 2.16 12.22
N ILE A 103 7.11 3.11 12.97
CA ILE A 103 6.96 4.55 12.71
C ILE A 103 7.61 4.92 11.37
N SER A 104 8.80 4.37 11.09
CA SER A 104 9.48 4.55 9.80
C SER A 104 8.69 3.97 8.62
N LEU A 105 7.89 2.91 8.86
CA LEU A 105 6.99 2.30 7.87
C LEU A 105 5.70 3.09 7.64
N MET A 106 5.33 3.99 8.54
CA MET A 106 4.07 4.75 8.42
C MET A 106 4.09 5.75 7.28
N ASP A 107 5.27 6.06 6.74
CA ASP A 107 5.44 7.02 5.63
C ASP A 107 4.53 8.24 5.80
N LEU A 108 4.77 8.94 6.90
CA LEU A 108 3.95 10.07 7.30
C LEU A 108 4.10 11.20 6.28
N GLY A 109 2.99 11.62 5.71
CA GLY A 109 2.95 12.81 4.86
C GLY A 109 3.62 13.98 5.59
N ARG A 110 4.52 14.67 4.91
CA ARG A 110 5.17 15.86 5.45
C ARG A 110 4.17 16.99 5.41
N SER A 111 3.70 17.42 6.57
CA SER A 111 2.95 18.66 6.69
C SER A 111 3.79 19.81 6.14
N GLY A 112 3.62 20.10 4.87
CA GLY A 112 4.18 21.32 4.29
C GLY A 112 3.50 22.52 4.94
N ALA A 113 4.15 23.15 5.90
CA ALA A 113 3.74 24.42 6.50
C ALA A 113 3.88 25.57 5.49
N GLY A 114 3.19 25.46 4.33
CA GLY A 114 3.02 26.55 3.38
C GLY A 114 1.56 26.96 3.38
N ALA A 115 1.30 28.26 3.29
CA ALA A 115 -0.06 28.74 3.05
C ALA A 115 -0.68 27.97 1.88
N PRO A 116 -1.98 27.60 1.94
CA PRO A 116 -2.64 26.94 0.85
C PRO A 116 -2.53 27.80 -0.41
N ALA A 117 -1.72 27.33 -1.37
CA ALA A 117 -1.65 27.96 -2.68
C ALA A 117 -2.78 27.33 -3.52
N ASN A 118 -3.56 28.12 -4.23
CA ASN A 118 -4.56 27.62 -5.14
C ASN A 118 -3.90 26.77 -6.23
N GLY A 119 -4.43 25.57 -6.47
CA GLY A 119 -4.09 24.75 -7.62
C GLY A 119 -4.67 25.33 -8.92
N ASP A 120 -4.17 24.83 -10.04
CA ASP A 120 -4.74 25.14 -11.36
C ASP A 120 -5.91 24.22 -11.69
N PHE A 121 -5.91 23.02 -11.09
CA PHE A 121 -6.98 22.02 -11.18
C PHE A 121 -6.98 21.10 -9.96
N LYS A 122 -8.13 20.48 -9.72
CA LYS A 122 -8.36 19.54 -8.63
C LYS A 122 -8.67 18.15 -9.17
N VAL A 123 -8.03 17.12 -8.63
CA VAL A 123 -8.27 15.73 -8.95
C VAL A 123 -8.78 14.97 -7.73
N MET A 124 -9.71 14.05 -7.96
CA MET A 124 -10.17 13.06 -6.99
C MET A 124 -9.98 11.67 -7.58
N THR A 125 -9.39 10.75 -6.83
CA THR A 125 -9.38 9.31 -7.15
C THR A 125 -10.12 8.53 -6.08
N PHE A 126 -10.91 7.54 -6.50
CA PHE A 126 -11.75 6.76 -5.58
C PHE A 126 -12.10 5.37 -6.15
N ASN A 127 -11.66 4.32 -5.47
CA ASN A 127 -12.17 2.98 -5.72
C ASN A 127 -13.59 2.88 -5.13
N VAL A 128 -14.61 2.65 -5.97
CA VAL A 128 -16.04 2.67 -5.58
C VAL A 128 -16.58 1.30 -5.17
N HIS A 129 -15.73 0.29 -5.10
CA HIS A 129 -16.06 -1.07 -4.66
C HIS A 129 -17.34 -1.60 -5.31
N PHE A 130 -17.29 -1.96 -6.57
CA PHE A 130 -18.39 -2.55 -7.36
C PHE A 130 -19.67 -1.71 -7.41
N GLY A 131 -19.56 -0.39 -7.33
CA GLY A 131 -20.73 0.49 -7.39
C GLY A 131 -21.49 0.53 -6.09
N SER A 132 -20.85 0.98 -5.03
CA SER A 132 -21.45 1.08 -3.70
C SER A 132 -22.81 1.81 -3.74
N ARG A 133 -23.74 1.38 -2.87
CA ARG A 133 -25.13 1.93 -2.75
C ARG A 133 -25.18 3.43 -2.42
N LYS A 134 -24.04 4.11 -2.24
CA LYS A 134 -23.94 5.52 -1.86
C LYS A 134 -23.45 6.43 -3.00
N THR A 135 -23.79 6.12 -4.24
CA THR A 135 -23.49 6.98 -5.40
C THR A 135 -24.03 8.42 -5.25
N PRO A 136 -25.22 8.68 -4.64
CA PRO A 136 -25.66 10.04 -4.34
C PRO A 136 -24.73 10.79 -3.37
N ASP A 137 -24.16 10.12 -2.37
CA ASP A 137 -23.19 10.72 -1.44
C ASP A 137 -21.90 11.12 -2.17
N LEU A 138 -21.44 10.28 -3.12
CA LEU A 138 -20.30 10.60 -3.98
C LEU A 138 -20.62 11.81 -4.88
N LEU A 139 -21.80 11.90 -5.45
CA LEU A 139 -22.23 13.07 -6.22
C LEU A 139 -22.20 14.35 -5.36
N ASN A 140 -22.69 14.28 -4.13
CA ASN A 140 -22.67 15.40 -3.19
C ASN A 140 -21.23 15.81 -2.85
N LEU A 141 -20.34 14.83 -2.64
CA LEU A 141 -18.92 15.12 -2.43
C LEU A 141 -18.29 15.78 -3.66
N ILE A 142 -18.55 15.28 -4.88
CA ILE A 142 -18.04 15.88 -6.11
C ILE A 142 -18.54 17.33 -6.26
N ARG A 143 -19.79 17.61 -5.95
CA ARG A 143 -20.34 18.97 -6.00
C ARG A 143 -19.71 19.91 -4.97
N SER A 144 -19.48 19.42 -3.75
CA SER A 144 -18.88 20.24 -2.68
C SER A 144 -17.38 20.45 -2.87
N GLU A 145 -16.65 19.43 -3.30
CA GLU A 145 -15.22 19.51 -3.58
C GLU A 145 -14.90 20.21 -4.90
N ASN A 146 -15.84 20.16 -5.84
CA ASN A 146 -15.73 20.73 -7.17
C ASN A 146 -14.44 20.32 -7.92
N PRO A 147 -14.07 19.02 -7.97
CA PRO A 147 -12.90 18.59 -8.72
C PRO A 147 -13.09 18.86 -10.22
N ASP A 148 -11.96 18.89 -10.96
CA ASP A 148 -11.99 19.03 -12.41
C ASP A 148 -11.85 17.67 -13.10
N VAL A 149 -11.22 16.71 -12.40
CA VAL A 149 -11.02 15.33 -12.86
C VAL A 149 -11.37 14.37 -11.72
N VAL A 150 -12.19 13.35 -12.01
CA VAL A 150 -12.57 12.27 -11.10
C VAL A 150 -12.18 10.93 -11.73
N LEU A 151 -11.40 10.16 -11.02
CA LEU A 151 -10.89 8.86 -11.44
C LEU A 151 -11.51 7.79 -10.54
N LEU A 152 -12.32 6.92 -11.12
CA LEU A 152 -12.99 5.84 -10.40
C LEU A 152 -12.36 4.50 -10.78
N GLN A 153 -12.22 3.62 -9.78
CA GLN A 153 -11.84 2.22 -9.96
C GLN A 153 -12.98 1.32 -9.45
N GLU A 154 -13.00 0.06 -9.89
CA GLU A 154 -14.08 -0.90 -9.63
C GLU A 154 -15.48 -0.38 -10.02
N ASN A 155 -15.52 0.50 -11.00
CA ASN A 155 -16.77 1.04 -11.54
C ASN A 155 -17.36 0.05 -12.55
N PHE A 156 -18.18 -0.85 -12.06
CA PHE A 156 -18.85 -1.88 -12.87
C PHE A 156 -20.34 -1.59 -13.04
N GLY A 157 -20.94 -2.32 -13.93
CA GLY A 157 -22.31 -2.14 -14.40
C GLY A 157 -22.35 -1.26 -15.63
N ASP A 158 -23.24 -1.59 -16.56
CA ASP A 158 -23.38 -0.82 -17.80
C ASP A 158 -24.18 0.48 -17.56
N GLN A 159 -25.48 0.38 -17.40
CA GLN A 159 -26.32 1.58 -17.24
C GLN A 159 -26.34 2.11 -15.81
N ASP A 160 -26.28 1.24 -14.79
CA ASP A 160 -26.37 1.59 -13.38
C ASP A 160 -25.01 1.82 -12.71
N SER A 161 -23.94 1.95 -13.50
CA SER A 161 -22.61 2.19 -12.91
C SER A 161 -22.53 3.57 -12.24
N PRO A 162 -21.74 3.71 -11.18
CA PRO A 162 -21.49 5.00 -10.54
C PRO A 162 -21.10 6.10 -11.53
N ALA A 163 -20.23 5.80 -12.50
CA ALA A 163 -19.80 6.77 -13.49
C ALA A 163 -20.94 7.26 -14.38
N ASN A 164 -21.84 6.38 -14.82
CA ASN A 164 -23.01 6.78 -15.63
C ASN A 164 -24.00 7.62 -14.82
N PHE A 165 -24.26 7.23 -13.57
CA PHE A 165 -25.08 8.03 -12.67
C PHE A 165 -24.49 9.44 -12.48
N LEU A 166 -23.18 9.53 -12.26
CA LEU A 166 -22.49 10.80 -12.09
C LEU A 166 -22.58 11.65 -13.38
N GLN A 167 -22.29 11.05 -14.54
CA GLN A 167 -22.37 11.76 -15.82
C GLN A 167 -23.75 12.33 -16.08
N SER A 168 -24.80 11.56 -15.79
CA SER A 168 -26.19 12.01 -15.95
C SER A 168 -26.58 13.17 -15.00
N ASN A 169 -25.85 13.31 -13.87
CA ASN A 169 -26.12 14.33 -12.85
C ASN A 169 -25.07 15.46 -12.82
N LEU A 170 -24.08 15.43 -13.72
CA LEU A 170 -23.04 16.45 -13.88
C LEU A 170 -23.02 16.94 -15.33
N PRO A 171 -23.91 17.88 -15.69
CA PRO A 171 -23.99 18.38 -17.05
C PRO A 171 -22.66 19.06 -17.46
N GLY A 172 -22.25 18.82 -18.72
CA GLY A 172 -20.97 19.33 -19.24
C GLY A 172 -19.74 18.51 -18.90
N TRP A 173 -19.88 17.43 -18.14
CA TRP A 173 -18.77 16.52 -17.89
C TRP A 173 -18.65 15.47 -18.99
N HIS A 174 -17.40 15.15 -19.32
CA HIS A 174 -17.02 14.08 -20.24
C HIS A 174 -16.71 12.81 -19.47
N LEU A 175 -16.99 11.63 -20.06
CA LEU A 175 -16.75 10.32 -19.47
C LEU A 175 -16.07 9.40 -20.47
N VAL A 176 -15.01 8.73 -20.05
CA VAL A 176 -14.41 7.56 -20.73
C VAL A 176 -14.24 6.42 -19.75
N ARG A 177 -14.31 5.20 -20.26
CA ARG A 177 -14.23 3.99 -19.45
C ARG A 177 -13.37 2.92 -20.12
N PHE A 178 -12.67 2.15 -19.30
CA PHE A 178 -11.98 0.95 -19.74
C PHE A 178 -11.95 -0.06 -18.58
N LYS A 179 -12.50 -1.24 -18.81
CA LYS A 179 -12.68 -2.24 -17.76
C LYS A 179 -13.42 -1.64 -16.55
N GLY A 180 -12.86 -1.78 -15.33
CA GLY A 180 -13.40 -1.16 -14.12
C GLY A 180 -12.95 0.29 -13.86
N ALA A 181 -12.14 0.88 -14.73
CA ALA A 181 -11.73 2.27 -14.60
C ALA A 181 -12.67 3.22 -15.35
N ALA A 182 -12.97 4.38 -14.73
CA ALA A 182 -13.72 5.46 -15.37
C ALA A 182 -13.05 6.80 -15.05
N THR A 183 -12.90 7.65 -16.06
CA THR A 183 -12.41 9.02 -15.93
C THR A 183 -13.54 9.96 -16.30
N LEU A 184 -13.99 10.77 -15.33
CA LEU A 184 -14.93 11.87 -15.53
C LEU A 184 -14.16 13.19 -15.43
N THR A 185 -14.47 14.15 -16.30
CA THR A 185 -13.72 15.42 -16.33
C THR A 185 -14.58 16.54 -16.91
N LYS A 186 -14.31 17.78 -16.46
CA LYS A 186 -14.84 19.01 -17.05
C LYS A 186 -14.14 19.40 -18.35
N TYR A 187 -12.90 18.86 -18.55
CA TYR A 187 -12.08 19.22 -19.69
C TYR A 187 -12.42 18.39 -20.92
N PRO A 188 -12.32 18.97 -22.14
CA PRO A 188 -12.42 18.18 -23.36
C PRO A 188 -11.41 17.05 -23.40
N ILE A 189 -11.85 15.89 -23.85
CA ILE A 189 -10.99 14.70 -24.01
C ILE A 189 -10.47 14.69 -25.43
N LEU A 190 -9.16 14.76 -25.60
CA LEU A 190 -8.48 14.72 -26.91
C LEU A 190 -8.28 13.28 -27.39
N SER A 191 -7.92 12.38 -26.47
CA SER A 191 -7.77 10.96 -26.75
C SER A 191 -7.96 10.11 -25.50
N SER A 192 -8.28 8.84 -25.69
CA SER A 192 -8.30 7.86 -24.60
C SER A 192 -7.87 6.48 -25.09
N GLU A 193 -7.11 5.76 -24.26
CA GLU A 193 -6.60 4.42 -24.52
C GLU A 193 -6.71 3.57 -23.27
N GLY A 194 -7.14 2.32 -23.42
CA GLY A 194 -7.17 1.33 -22.35
C GLY A 194 -6.04 0.32 -22.48
N ILE A 195 -5.19 0.17 -21.46
CA ILE A 195 -4.08 -0.77 -21.40
C ILE A 195 -4.41 -1.86 -20.38
N SER A 196 -4.49 -3.11 -20.84
CA SER A 196 -4.69 -4.25 -19.94
C SER A 196 -3.40 -4.59 -19.20
N LEU A 197 -3.46 -4.73 -17.87
CA LEU A 197 -2.32 -5.14 -17.05
C LEU A 197 -2.25 -6.66 -16.83
N ASN A 198 -3.38 -7.33 -17.02
CA ASN A 198 -3.50 -8.79 -16.97
C ASN A 198 -4.79 -9.25 -17.67
N ASP A 199 -4.98 -10.56 -17.77
CA ASP A 199 -6.19 -11.14 -18.39
C ASP A 199 -7.46 -10.96 -17.55
N GLN A 200 -7.35 -10.47 -16.31
CA GLN A 200 -8.50 -10.23 -15.46
C GLN A 200 -9.28 -8.99 -15.92
N ARG A 201 -10.60 -9.03 -15.74
CA ARG A 201 -11.54 -8.00 -16.23
C ARG A 201 -11.35 -6.63 -15.58
N PHE A 202 -10.61 -6.54 -14.48
CA PHE A 202 -10.70 -5.41 -13.57
C PHE A 202 -9.46 -4.52 -13.57
N HIS A 203 -8.29 -5.07 -13.89
CA HIS A 203 -7.03 -4.36 -13.73
C HIS A 203 -6.52 -3.79 -15.06
N GLY A 204 -6.15 -2.53 -15.02
CA GLY A 204 -5.70 -1.83 -16.23
C GLY A 204 -5.32 -0.39 -15.95
N LEU A 205 -4.84 0.25 -17.01
CA LEU A 205 -4.63 1.68 -17.08
C LEU A 205 -5.63 2.27 -18.08
N LEU A 206 -6.36 3.29 -17.69
CA LEU A 206 -7.12 4.14 -18.60
C LEU A 206 -6.34 5.44 -18.77
N VAL A 207 -5.70 5.59 -19.93
CA VAL A 207 -4.93 6.77 -20.30
C VAL A 207 -5.85 7.74 -21.01
N THR A 208 -5.89 8.99 -20.57
CA THR A 208 -6.73 10.03 -21.15
C THR A 208 -5.90 11.30 -21.34
N VAL A 209 -5.90 11.88 -22.51
CA VAL A 209 -5.31 13.19 -22.75
C VAL A 209 -6.42 14.25 -22.75
N LEU A 210 -6.26 15.24 -21.88
CA LEU A 210 -7.22 16.29 -21.63
C LEU A 210 -6.71 17.63 -22.13
N GLN A 211 -7.60 18.46 -22.72
CA GLN A 211 -7.32 19.85 -23.02
C GLN A 211 -7.67 20.71 -21.81
N THR A 212 -6.70 21.06 -20.98
CA THR A 212 -6.91 22.01 -19.89
C THR A 212 -6.84 23.46 -20.39
N PRO A 213 -7.24 24.46 -19.60
CA PRO A 213 -7.08 25.87 -19.96
C PRO A 213 -5.62 26.32 -20.16
N LYS A 214 -4.65 25.56 -19.62
CA LYS A 214 -3.23 25.89 -19.70
C LYS A 214 -2.51 25.11 -20.80
N GLU A 215 -2.58 23.79 -20.75
CA GLU A 215 -1.92 22.89 -21.67
C GLU A 215 -2.55 21.51 -21.67
N GLU A 216 -2.12 20.64 -22.56
CA GLU A 216 -2.54 19.25 -22.59
C GLU A 216 -2.05 18.50 -21.34
N LEU A 217 -2.91 17.70 -20.74
CA LEU A 217 -2.63 16.91 -19.53
C LEU A 217 -2.87 15.43 -19.81
N LYS A 218 -1.84 14.61 -19.65
CA LYS A 218 -2.00 13.16 -19.66
C LYS A 218 -2.41 12.67 -18.28
N VAL A 219 -3.56 12.02 -18.18
CA VAL A 219 -4.12 11.42 -16.97
C VAL A 219 -4.12 9.91 -17.13
N ILE A 220 -3.54 9.21 -16.18
CA ILE A 220 -3.50 7.75 -16.11
C ILE A 220 -4.30 7.31 -14.88
N ASN A 221 -5.51 6.81 -15.11
CA ASN A 221 -6.31 6.16 -14.08
C ASN A 221 -5.88 4.69 -13.99
N ALA A 222 -5.26 4.33 -12.88
CA ALA A 222 -4.67 3.01 -12.70
C ALA A 222 -5.42 2.19 -11.66
N HIS A 223 -5.67 0.92 -11.99
CA HIS A 223 -6.11 -0.07 -11.04
C HIS A 223 -5.21 -1.32 -11.15
N TRP A 224 -4.30 -1.48 -10.18
CA TRP A 224 -3.39 -2.62 -10.13
C TRP A 224 -4.02 -3.78 -9.37
N SER A 225 -3.48 -4.97 -9.59
CA SER A 225 -3.99 -6.20 -8.97
C SER A 225 -3.78 -6.21 -7.46
N ALA A 226 -4.78 -6.65 -6.71
CA ALA A 226 -4.61 -6.95 -5.29
C ALA A 226 -3.66 -8.16 -5.09
N PRO A 227 -2.90 -8.23 -3.99
CA PRO A 227 -1.94 -9.31 -3.74
C PRO A 227 -2.56 -10.72 -3.80
N GLN A 228 -3.77 -10.88 -3.31
CA GLN A 228 -4.51 -12.14 -3.32
C GLN A 228 -4.99 -12.57 -4.72
N SER A 229 -4.98 -11.70 -5.70
CA SER A 229 -5.33 -12.03 -7.09
C SER A 229 -4.30 -12.95 -7.77
N ALA A 230 -3.14 -13.14 -7.15
CA ALA A 230 -2.06 -14.01 -7.62
C ALA A 230 -2.15 -15.44 -7.05
N LEU A 231 -3.35 -15.94 -6.76
CA LEU A 231 -3.60 -17.27 -6.21
C LEU A 231 -3.20 -18.37 -7.21
N GLY A 232 -2.01 -18.93 -7.02
CA GLY A 232 -1.47 -20.09 -7.69
C GLY A 232 -0.67 -20.95 -6.72
N TRP A 233 -0.08 -22.04 -7.19
CA TRP A 233 0.77 -22.93 -6.36
C TRP A 233 1.97 -22.22 -5.70
N ASN A 234 2.28 -20.99 -6.14
CA ASN A 234 3.29 -20.13 -5.50
C ASN A 234 2.80 -18.66 -5.50
N PRO A 235 1.84 -18.30 -4.62
CA PRO A 235 1.16 -17.02 -4.66
C PRO A 235 2.11 -15.82 -4.48
N ILE A 236 3.14 -15.97 -3.66
CA ILE A 236 4.08 -14.88 -3.37
C ILE A 236 4.96 -14.55 -4.58
N LYS A 237 5.47 -15.58 -5.27
CA LYS A 237 6.29 -15.40 -6.48
C LYS A 237 5.46 -14.83 -7.63
N SER A 238 4.24 -15.32 -7.79
CA SER A 238 3.30 -14.83 -8.81
C SER A 238 2.94 -13.36 -8.56
N ALA A 239 2.67 -12.97 -7.32
CA ALA A 239 2.38 -11.58 -6.96
C ALA A 239 3.55 -10.63 -7.30
N SER A 240 4.79 -11.05 -7.04
CA SER A 240 5.98 -10.25 -7.37
C SER A 240 6.13 -10.06 -8.88
N VAL A 241 5.93 -11.10 -9.68
CA VAL A 241 6.00 -11.02 -11.15
C VAL A 241 4.92 -10.09 -11.69
N VAL A 242 3.69 -10.21 -11.20
CA VAL A 242 2.58 -9.34 -11.59
C VAL A 242 2.89 -7.87 -11.27
N LYS A 243 3.39 -7.57 -10.06
CA LYS A 243 3.76 -6.20 -9.67
C LYS A 243 4.89 -5.62 -10.52
N ILE A 244 5.87 -6.42 -10.93
CA ILE A 244 6.93 -5.98 -11.85
C ILE A 244 6.34 -5.64 -13.22
N HIS A 245 5.43 -6.45 -13.74
CA HIS A 245 4.76 -6.20 -15.01
C HIS A 245 3.92 -4.92 -14.96
N GLU A 246 3.10 -4.76 -13.92
CA GLU A 246 2.28 -3.57 -13.67
C GLU A 246 3.13 -2.30 -13.62
N LEU A 247 4.22 -2.32 -12.82
CA LEU A 247 5.18 -1.23 -12.72
C LEU A 247 5.82 -0.90 -14.06
N THR A 248 6.33 -1.91 -14.78
CA THR A 248 7.05 -1.70 -16.05
C THR A 248 6.12 -1.12 -17.11
N THR A 249 4.88 -1.63 -17.20
CA THR A 249 3.87 -1.11 -18.13
C THR A 249 3.49 0.32 -17.77
N THR A 250 3.26 0.62 -16.48
CA THR A 250 2.93 1.98 -16.02
C THR A 250 4.06 2.96 -16.31
N LEU A 251 5.33 2.61 -16.03
CA LEU A 251 6.48 3.46 -16.32
C LEU A 251 6.65 3.72 -17.83
N ARG A 252 6.41 2.69 -18.67
CA ARG A 252 6.44 2.86 -20.14
C ARG A 252 5.34 3.83 -20.59
N THR A 253 4.13 3.69 -20.04
CA THR A 253 3.00 4.58 -20.34
C THR A 253 3.28 6.02 -19.91
N ILE A 254 3.88 6.24 -18.74
CA ILE A 254 4.29 7.58 -18.29
C ILE A 254 5.27 8.20 -19.29
N LYS A 255 6.25 7.45 -19.73
CA LYS A 255 7.35 7.90 -20.63
C LYS A 255 6.96 7.94 -22.11
N SER A 256 5.73 7.60 -22.50
CA SER A 256 5.31 7.54 -23.90
C SER A 256 5.12 8.94 -24.55
N SER A 257 5.11 10.00 -23.75
CA SER A 257 5.04 11.40 -24.21
C SER A 257 5.64 12.34 -23.17
N ASP A 258 6.00 13.54 -23.60
CA ASP A 258 6.54 14.61 -22.74
C ASP A 258 5.44 15.48 -22.08
N LEU A 259 4.18 15.10 -22.21
CA LEU A 259 3.07 15.82 -21.60
C LEU A 259 3.19 15.83 -20.07
N PRO A 260 2.77 16.90 -19.40
CA PRO A 260 2.47 16.86 -17.97
C PRO A 260 1.62 15.64 -17.67
N THR A 261 2.08 14.77 -16.77
CA THR A 261 1.46 13.47 -16.52
C THR A 261 1.03 13.34 -15.06
N LEU A 262 -0.22 12.97 -14.87
CA LEU A 262 -0.83 12.59 -13.61
C LEU A 262 -1.14 11.10 -13.65
N LEU A 263 -0.57 10.34 -12.73
CA LEU A 263 -0.94 8.94 -12.46
C LEU A 263 -1.71 8.90 -11.14
N ALA A 264 -2.92 8.37 -11.14
CA ALA A 264 -3.66 8.20 -9.90
C ALA A 264 -4.55 6.94 -9.96
N GLY A 265 -4.90 6.43 -8.78
CA GLY A 265 -5.78 5.29 -8.66
C GLY A 265 -5.42 4.38 -7.49
N ASP A 266 -6.10 3.24 -7.46
CA ASP A 266 -5.81 2.15 -6.55
C ASP A 266 -4.69 1.27 -7.12
N LEU A 267 -3.49 1.43 -6.58
CA LEU A 267 -2.34 0.62 -6.97
C LEU A 267 -2.23 -0.67 -6.15
N ASN A 268 -3.16 -0.91 -5.22
CA ASN A 268 -3.17 -2.11 -4.36
C ASN A 268 -1.81 -2.41 -3.73
N THR A 269 -1.03 -1.35 -3.45
CA THR A 269 0.39 -1.46 -3.10
C THR A 269 0.77 -0.31 -2.16
N PRO A 270 1.30 -0.59 -0.95
CA PRO A 270 1.66 0.46 -0.01
C PRO A 270 2.95 1.19 -0.39
N PRO A 271 3.20 2.41 0.14
CA PRO A 271 4.40 3.22 -0.15
C PRO A 271 5.72 2.51 0.12
N THR A 272 5.73 1.63 1.10
CA THR A 272 6.90 0.83 1.50
C THR A 272 7.33 -0.18 0.45
N HIS A 273 6.45 -0.56 -0.47
CA HIS A 273 6.76 -1.53 -1.50
C HIS A 273 7.68 -0.96 -2.58
N HIS A 274 8.64 -1.76 -3.07
CA HIS A 274 9.63 -1.32 -4.06
C HIS A 274 9.03 -0.72 -5.33
N ALA A 275 7.87 -1.21 -5.78
CA ALA A 275 7.21 -0.70 -6.98
C ALA A 275 6.75 0.75 -6.79
N ILE A 276 6.18 1.10 -5.62
CA ILE A 276 5.79 2.48 -5.30
C ILE A 276 7.02 3.37 -5.14
N ARG A 277 8.07 2.89 -4.44
CA ARG A 277 9.34 3.63 -4.34
C ARG A 277 9.97 3.89 -5.71
N ARG A 278 9.85 2.96 -6.64
CA ARG A 278 10.34 3.14 -8.01
C ARG A 278 9.54 4.19 -8.78
N LEU A 279 8.22 4.27 -8.58
CA LEU A 279 7.40 5.37 -9.10
C LEU A 279 7.82 6.71 -8.46
N SER A 280 7.99 6.76 -7.14
CA SER A 280 8.40 7.97 -6.39
C SER A 280 9.81 8.46 -6.76
N ALA A 281 10.65 7.63 -7.39
CA ALA A 281 11.96 8.07 -7.87
C ALA A 281 11.88 8.99 -9.12
N ASP A 282 10.83 8.81 -9.94
CA ASP A 282 10.62 9.57 -11.19
C ASP A 282 9.45 10.57 -11.06
N LEU A 283 8.57 10.42 -10.06
CA LEU A 283 7.33 11.18 -9.89
C LEU A 283 7.20 11.73 -8.46
N GLU A 284 6.58 12.89 -8.31
CA GLU A 284 6.20 13.44 -7.01
C GLU A 284 4.96 12.71 -6.46
N SER A 285 5.03 12.14 -5.26
CA SER A 285 3.84 11.62 -4.56
C SER A 285 3.12 12.77 -3.88
N SER A 286 1.89 13.06 -4.30
CA SER A 286 1.08 14.17 -3.77
C SER A 286 0.87 14.07 -2.26
N PHE A 287 0.60 12.87 -1.75
CA PHE A 287 0.36 12.70 -0.33
C PHE A 287 1.64 12.84 0.51
N GLU A 288 2.79 12.37 0.02
CA GLU A 288 4.06 12.52 0.74
C GLU A 288 4.51 13.97 0.87
N VAL A 289 4.18 14.79 -0.15
CA VAL A 289 4.57 16.22 -0.19
C VAL A 289 3.60 17.11 0.57
N LYS A 290 2.29 16.86 0.50
CA LYS A 290 1.25 17.76 1.03
C LYS A 290 0.20 17.09 1.92
N GLY A 291 0.23 15.78 2.05
CA GLY A 291 -0.67 15.06 2.96
C GLY A 291 -0.30 15.26 4.43
N VAL A 292 -1.25 14.99 5.31
CA VAL A 292 -1.07 15.00 6.77
C VAL A 292 -1.35 13.61 7.33
N GLY A 293 -0.44 13.11 8.15
CA GLY A 293 -0.54 11.79 8.78
C GLY A 293 -0.21 10.65 7.81
N PRO A 294 -0.63 9.41 8.09
CA PRO A 294 -0.22 8.23 7.33
C PRO A 294 -0.95 8.07 5.98
N GLY A 295 -2.04 8.79 5.74
CA GLY A 295 -2.80 8.73 4.50
C GLY A 295 -3.45 7.39 4.23
N TRP A 296 -3.78 6.63 5.26
CA TRP A 296 -4.39 5.31 5.12
C TRP A 296 -5.78 5.40 4.47
N SER A 297 -5.90 4.87 3.28
CA SER A 297 -7.13 4.91 2.50
C SER A 297 -7.96 3.63 2.62
N PHE A 298 -7.37 2.52 3.11
CA PHE A 298 -8.00 1.20 3.16
C PHE A 298 -7.70 0.48 4.50
N PRO A 299 -8.62 -0.35 5.04
CA PRO A 299 -10.07 -0.34 4.74
C PRO A 299 -10.76 0.86 5.40
N SER A 300 -11.73 1.48 4.73
CA SER A 300 -12.37 2.74 5.18
C SER A 300 -13.01 2.70 6.56
N GLY A 301 -13.36 1.49 7.06
CA GLY A 301 -13.92 1.30 8.40
C GLY A 301 -12.91 1.46 9.53
N MET A 302 -11.67 1.04 9.30
CA MET A 302 -10.53 1.14 10.20
C MET A 302 -9.26 1.26 9.33
N PRO A 303 -8.95 2.46 8.83
CA PRO A 303 -7.86 2.64 7.88
C PRO A 303 -6.50 2.24 8.46
N MET A 304 -5.74 1.41 7.73
CA MET A 304 -4.45 0.86 8.18
C MET A 304 -3.37 0.88 7.12
N VAL A 305 -3.74 1.09 5.84
CA VAL A 305 -2.79 1.09 4.73
C VAL A 305 -3.18 2.11 3.67
N ARG A 306 -2.18 2.76 3.05
CA ARG A 306 -2.36 3.63 1.88
C ARG A 306 -2.07 2.82 0.63
N ILE A 307 -3.08 2.59 -0.21
CA ILE A 307 -2.96 1.89 -1.48
C ILE A 307 -3.52 2.71 -2.66
N ASP A 308 -4.21 3.80 -2.34
CA ASP A 308 -4.64 4.82 -3.29
C ASP A 308 -3.59 5.92 -3.37
N HIS A 309 -3.17 6.28 -4.58
CA HIS A 309 -2.05 7.18 -4.82
C HIS A 309 -2.37 8.23 -5.88
N ILE A 310 -1.70 9.38 -5.78
CA ILE A 310 -1.63 10.41 -6.82
C ILE A 310 -0.15 10.74 -7.00
N PHE A 311 0.36 10.54 -8.21
CA PHE A 311 1.73 10.82 -8.62
C PHE A 311 1.77 11.81 -9.78
N LEU A 312 2.74 12.72 -9.76
CA LEU A 312 2.87 13.83 -10.70
C LEU A 312 4.24 13.82 -11.36
N SER A 313 4.28 14.03 -12.68
CA SER A 313 5.54 14.30 -13.37
C SER A 313 6.12 15.68 -12.97
N ALA A 314 7.40 15.94 -13.27
CA ALA A 314 8.11 17.16 -12.89
C ALA A 314 7.44 18.46 -13.37
N LYS A 315 6.61 18.41 -14.43
CA LYS A 315 5.84 19.54 -14.96
C LYS A 315 4.60 19.90 -14.11
N LEU A 316 4.32 19.14 -13.06
CA LEU A 316 3.19 19.34 -12.14
C LEU A 316 3.69 19.43 -10.71
N LYS A 317 2.97 20.15 -9.85
CA LYS A 317 3.26 20.28 -8.41
C LYS A 317 1.98 20.17 -7.59
N THR A 318 2.05 19.43 -6.51
CA THR A 318 0.97 19.36 -5.52
C THR A 318 0.93 20.64 -4.70
N THR A 319 -0.25 21.24 -4.57
CA THR A 319 -0.49 22.37 -3.66
C THR A 319 -1.20 21.94 -2.39
N GLN A 320 -2.13 20.97 -2.50
CA GLN A 320 -2.84 20.35 -1.37
C GLN A 320 -3.11 18.87 -1.68
N CYS A 321 -3.11 18.03 -0.62
CA CYS A 321 -3.52 16.63 -0.73
C CYS A 321 -4.15 16.15 0.58
N ARG A 322 -5.30 15.44 0.48
CA ARG A 322 -6.00 14.92 1.66
C ARG A 322 -6.92 13.75 1.31
N LEU A 323 -7.26 12.97 2.31
CA LEU A 323 -8.33 11.99 2.20
C LEU A 323 -9.70 12.67 2.30
N GLY A 324 -10.68 12.13 1.58
CA GLY A 324 -12.08 12.48 1.70
C GLY A 324 -12.81 11.63 2.76
N PRO A 325 -14.12 11.86 2.94
CA PRO A 325 -14.95 11.14 3.90
C PRO A 325 -15.26 9.71 3.44
N LYS A 326 -15.71 8.87 4.38
CA LYS A 326 -16.21 7.53 4.08
C LYS A 326 -17.54 7.58 3.35
N LEU A 327 -17.61 6.98 2.14
CA LEU A 327 -18.76 7.01 1.25
C LEU A 327 -19.40 5.64 0.96
N GLY A 328 -19.18 4.65 1.84
CA GLY A 328 -19.76 3.31 1.66
C GLY A 328 -18.90 2.34 0.84
N SER A 329 -17.80 2.79 0.24
CA SER A 329 -16.73 1.94 -0.23
C SER A 329 -15.86 1.46 0.94
N ASP A 330 -15.08 0.42 0.74
CA ASP A 330 -14.00 0.00 1.63
C ASP A 330 -12.73 0.85 1.44
N HIS A 331 -12.71 1.80 0.50
CA HIS A 331 -11.70 2.84 0.34
C HIS A 331 -12.17 4.21 0.82
N LEU A 332 -11.23 5.12 1.05
CA LEU A 332 -11.47 6.56 1.20
C LEU A 332 -11.01 7.29 -0.08
N PRO A 333 -11.75 8.29 -0.56
CA PRO A 333 -11.30 9.10 -1.69
C PRO A 333 -10.00 9.81 -1.36
N LEU A 334 -9.10 9.96 -2.35
CA LEU A 334 -7.93 10.79 -2.25
C LEU A 334 -8.10 12.01 -3.18
N ILE A 335 -7.92 13.22 -2.63
CA ILE A 335 -8.19 14.49 -3.30
C ILE A 335 -6.92 15.32 -3.29
N SER A 336 -6.52 15.87 -4.44
CA SER A 336 -5.34 16.72 -4.56
C SER A 336 -5.62 17.95 -5.41
N GLU A 337 -5.08 19.10 -5.00
CA GLU A 337 -4.97 20.30 -5.81
C GLU A 337 -3.59 20.38 -6.42
N ILE A 338 -3.53 20.68 -7.70
CA ILE A 338 -2.33 20.55 -8.53
C ILE A 338 -2.16 21.82 -9.35
N ARG A 339 -0.93 22.25 -9.53
CA ARG A 339 -0.58 23.35 -10.45
C ARG A 339 0.45 22.90 -11.48
N PHE A 340 0.38 23.50 -12.65
CA PHE A 340 1.43 23.38 -13.67
C PHE A 340 2.68 24.16 -13.22
N VAL A 341 3.85 23.55 -13.40
CA VAL A 341 5.14 24.23 -13.20
C VAL A 341 5.38 25.07 -14.46
N ARG A 342 5.57 26.37 -14.31
CA ARG A 342 6.05 27.22 -15.39
C ARG A 342 7.56 27.14 -15.45
N ASP A 343 8.09 26.97 -16.64
CA ASP A 343 9.52 27.12 -16.93
C ASP A 343 9.98 28.55 -16.65
#